data_6869df727daebd0bcb1c58437178a9cc
#
_entry.id   6869df727daebd0bcb1c58437178a9cc
#
_cell.length_a   1.000
_cell.length_b   1.000
_cell.length_c   1.000
_cell.angle_alpha   90.00
_cell.angle_beta   90.00
_cell.angle_gamma   90.00
#
_symmetry.space_group_name_H-M   'P 1'
#
loop_
_entity.id
_entity.type
_entity.pdbx_description
1 polymer ?
#
loop_
_entity_poly.entity_id
_entity_poly.type
_entity_poly.pdbx_seq_one_letter_code
_entity_poly.pdbx_strand_id
1 'polypeptide(L)'
;MQSRLSPIDVVFPPYNASQLEDVLRPRAARGIKEDALDDAVIPLCAALAAKEDGDARRALDLLRISVQQAEQSESEQVGINHVRQAQNQLEFDQITPTIQNLPLQQKLVLFSVIINEKNGLSNISTGEVYGTYEMACENAGEKPLTSRRVSSLIQGLDMAGIITAKKTSRGRHGMSKRINSCLPPAFDALQVMSSAEPVMNEVIEGRYRLQNRL
;
A
#
# COMPACT_ATOMS: atom_id res chain seq x y z
N MET A 1 8.33 -18.11 -48.68
CA MET A 1 8.03 -16.66 -48.74
C MET A 1 7.89 -16.16 -47.28
N GLN A 2 8.95 -15.58 -46.73
CA GLN A 2 8.87 -14.92 -45.41
C GLN A 2 8.29 -13.52 -45.62
N SER A 3 7.09 -13.29 -45.15
CA SER A 3 6.45 -11.98 -45.12
C SER A 3 7.28 -11.07 -44.20
N ARG A 4 7.96 -10.07 -44.77
CA ARG A 4 8.64 -9.01 -44.03
C ARG A 4 7.58 -8.01 -43.53
N LEU A 5 6.92 -8.35 -42.45
CA LEU A 5 6.22 -7.38 -41.66
C LEU A 5 7.29 -6.59 -40.85
N SER A 6 7.56 -5.37 -41.27
CA SER A 6 8.33 -4.43 -40.46
C SER A 6 7.38 -3.91 -39.36
N PRO A 7 7.54 -4.30 -38.09
CA PRO A 7 6.74 -3.73 -37.02
C PRO A 7 7.07 -2.25 -36.93
N ILE A 8 6.03 -1.42 -36.86
CA ILE A 8 6.16 -0.01 -36.53
C ILE A 8 5.93 0.08 -35.01
N ASP A 9 6.98 0.38 -34.26
CA ASP A 9 6.86 0.62 -32.85
C ASP A 9 6.23 2.00 -32.62
N VAL A 10 5.02 2.01 -32.05
CA VAL A 10 4.34 3.24 -31.64
C VAL A 10 4.46 3.36 -30.13
N VAL A 11 5.16 4.39 -29.68
CA VAL A 11 5.34 4.69 -28.25
C VAL A 11 4.23 5.64 -27.81
N PHE A 12 3.46 5.21 -26.79
CA PHE A 12 2.47 6.06 -26.10
C PHE A 12 3.09 6.51 -24.78
N PRO A 13 3.59 7.75 -24.67
CA PRO A 13 4.10 8.29 -23.42
C PRO A 13 2.96 8.47 -22.42
N PRO A 14 3.27 8.44 -21.09
CA PRO A 14 2.29 8.77 -20.07
C PRO A 14 1.76 10.20 -20.26
N TYR A 15 0.51 10.43 -19.88
CA TYR A 15 -0.11 11.74 -19.95
C TYR A 15 0.48 12.68 -18.88
N ASN A 16 0.65 13.94 -19.22
CA ASN A 16 0.92 15.00 -18.24
C ASN A 16 -0.39 15.52 -17.61
N ALA A 17 -0.28 16.33 -16.56
CA ALA A 17 -1.45 16.84 -15.84
C ALA A 17 -2.42 17.63 -16.74
N SER A 18 -1.93 18.49 -17.63
CA SER A 18 -2.78 19.26 -18.55
C SER A 18 -3.59 18.37 -19.49
N GLN A 19 -2.95 17.34 -20.05
CA GLN A 19 -3.63 16.39 -20.92
C GLN A 19 -4.67 15.55 -20.14
N LEU A 20 -4.40 15.23 -18.89
CA LEU A 20 -5.37 14.53 -18.03
C LEU A 20 -6.55 15.45 -17.67
N GLU A 21 -6.33 16.75 -17.47
CA GLU A 21 -7.44 17.70 -17.32
C GLU A 21 -8.32 17.74 -18.57
N ASP A 22 -7.72 17.78 -19.75
CA ASP A 22 -8.46 17.76 -21.03
C ASP A 22 -9.26 16.47 -21.21
N VAL A 23 -8.80 15.36 -20.63
CA VAL A 23 -9.52 14.09 -20.58
C VAL A 23 -10.67 14.12 -19.57
N LEU A 24 -10.48 14.74 -18.40
CA LEU A 24 -11.45 14.73 -17.29
C LEU A 24 -12.60 15.70 -17.53
N ARG A 25 -12.31 16.95 -17.97
CA ARG A 25 -13.34 18.02 -18.13
C ARG A 25 -14.56 17.62 -18.96
N PRO A 26 -14.43 17.06 -20.19
CA PRO A 26 -15.60 16.66 -20.98
C PRO A 26 -16.41 15.51 -20.35
N ARG A 27 -15.75 14.66 -19.57
CA ARG A 27 -16.40 13.54 -18.89
C ARG A 27 -17.14 14.00 -17.65
N ALA A 28 -16.55 14.91 -16.88
CA ALA A 28 -17.19 15.56 -15.75
C ALA A 28 -18.45 16.32 -16.20
N ALA A 29 -18.36 17.11 -17.26
CA ALA A 29 -19.50 17.87 -17.80
C ALA A 29 -20.69 17.00 -18.28
N ARG A 30 -20.43 15.73 -18.62
CA ARG A 30 -21.48 14.77 -19.04
C ARG A 30 -22.08 13.99 -17.88
N GLY A 31 -21.33 13.76 -16.83
CA GLY A 31 -21.69 12.81 -15.77
C GLY A 31 -21.97 13.45 -14.42
N ILE A 32 -21.60 14.71 -14.21
CA ILE A 32 -21.71 15.38 -12.91
C ILE A 32 -22.55 16.65 -13.09
N LYS A 33 -23.39 16.96 -12.11
CA LYS A 33 -24.22 18.16 -12.13
C LYS A 33 -23.33 19.42 -12.19
N GLU A 34 -23.87 20.44 -12.89
CA GLU A 34 -23.28 21.77 -12.92
C GLU A 34 -23.14 22.30 -11.47
N ASP A 35 -22.01 22.93 -11.15
CA ASP A 35 -21.66 23.46 -9.82
C ASP A 35 -21.44 22.43 -8.71
N ALA A 36 -21.54 21.12 -8.98
CA ALA A 36 -21.27 20.07 -7.99
C ALA A 36 -19.78 19.79 -7.76
N LEU A 37 -18.87 20.35 -8.58
CA LEU A 37 -17.43 20.21 -8.42
C LEU A 37 -16.81 21.57 -8.04
N ASP A 38 -15.95 21.55 -7.02
CA ASP A 38 -15.02 22.64 -6.79
C ASP A 38 -13.99 22.72 -7.94
N ASP A 39 -13.63 23.93 -8.35
CA ASP A 39 -12.70 24.20 -9.47
C ASP A 39 -11.34 23.49 -9.33
N ALA A 40 -10.90 23.21 -8.10
CA ALA A 40 -9.65 22.56 -7.81
C ALA A 40 -9.69 21.03 -7.97
N VAL A 41 -10.87 20.39 -8.06
CA VAL A 41 -11.01 18.92 -8.06
C VAL A 41 -10.38 18.29 -9.29
N ILE A 42 -10.74 18.78 -10.50
CA ILE A 42 -10.21 18.23 -11.75
C ILE A 42 -8.70 18.43 -11.85
N PRO A 43 -8.14 19.64 -11.62
CA PRO A 43 -6.69 19.83 -11.61
C PRO A 43 -5.95 18.93 -10.60
N LEU A 44 -6.52 18.74 -9.41
CA LEU A 44 -5.93 17.87 -8.39
C LEU A 44 -5.93 16.39 -8.80
N CYS A 45 -7.04 15.87 -9.32
CA CYS A 45 -7.10 14.50 -9.84
C CYS A 45 -6.08 14.27 -10.96
N ALA A 46 -5.96 15.22 -11.89
CA ALA A 46 -5.03 15.18 -12.98
C ALA A 46 -3.56 15.22 -12.50
N ALA A 47 -3.25 16.11 -11.54
CA ALA A 47 -1.91 16.22 -10.97
C ALA A 47 -1.48 14.96 -10.20
N LEU A 48 -2.39 14.37 -9.41
CA LEU A 48 -2.12 13.14 -8.67
C LEU A 48 -1.86 11.97 -9.62
N ALA A 49 -2.70 11.78 -10.64
CA ALA A 49 -2.51 10.71 -11.62
C ALA A 49 -1.24 10.89 -12.47
N ALA A 50 -0.91 12.14 -12.87
CA ALA A 50 0.31 12.43 -13.61
C ALA A 50 1.59 12.18 -12.79
N LYS A 51 1.54 12.38 -11.47
CA LYS A 51 2.67 12.12 -10.55
C LYS A 51 2.97 10.65 -10.40
N GLU A 52 1.96 9.78 -10.51
CA GLU A 52 2.14 8.33 -10.44
C GLU A 52 2.59 7.80 -11.82
N ASP A 53 1.67 7.39 -12.65
CA ASP A 53 1.96 6.72 -13.91
C ASP A 53 1.46 7.49 -15.15
N GLY A 54 0.82 8.65 -14.97
CA GLY A 54 0.19 9.40 -16.07
C GLY A 54 -0.93 8.63 -16.77
N ASP A 55 -1.64 7.75 -16.04
CA ASP A 55 -2.73 6.94 -16.57
C ASP A 55 -4.08 7.69 -16.45
N ALA A 56 -4.76 7.81 -17.61
CA ALA A 56 -6.08 8.43 -17.68
C ALA A 56 -7.16 7.64 -16.92
N ARG A 57 -7.04 6.32 -16.79
CA ARG A 57 -7.96 5.50 -16.00
C ARG A 57 -7.85 5.85 -14.52
N ARG A 58 -6.63 6.00 -14.02
CA ARG A 58 -6.36 6.41 -12.65
C ARG A 58 -6.98 7.78 -12.34
N ALA A 59 -6.82 8.74 -13.26
CA ALA A 59 -7.41 10.07 -13.13
C ALA A 59 -8.97 10.02 -13.07
N LEU A 60 -9.58 9.18 -13.91
CA LEU A 60 -11.03 8.97 -13.92
C LEU A 60 -11.52 8.27 -12.65
N ASP A 61 -10.78 7.28 -12.14
CA ASP A 61 -11.14 6.59 -10.91
C ASP A 61 -11.05 7.52 -9.70
N LEU A 62 -10.01 8.38 -9.62
CA LEU A 62 -9.93 9.43 -8.62
C LEU A 62 -11.16 10.33 -8.63
N LEU A 63 -11.54 10.84 -9.79
CA LEU A 63 -12.73 11.70 -9.93
C LEU A 63 -14.00 10.94 -9.53
N ARG A 64 -14.21 9.74 -10.05
CA ARG A 64 -15.38 8.91 -9.77
C ARG A 64 -15.54 8.63 -8.28
N ILE A 65 -14.46 8.19 -7.62
CA ILE A 65 -14.50 7.88 -6.18
C ILE A 65 -14.67 9.16 -5.36
N SER A 66 -14.09 10.30 -5.79
CA SER A 66 -14.30 11.59 -5.11
C SER A 66 -15.77 12.02 -5.11
N VAL A 67 -16.46 11.81 -6.23
CA VAL A 67 -17.91 12.06 -6.31
C VAL A 67 -18.67 11.12 -5.39
N GLN A 68 -18.33 9.84 -5.41
CA GLN A 68 -18.96 8.83 -4.56
C GLN A 68 -18.77 9.13 -3.06
N GLN A 69 -17.59 9.61 -2.66
CA GLN A 69 -17.30 10.03 -1.28
C GLN A 69 -18.14 11.26 -0.89
N ALA A 70 -18.31 12.22 -1.78
CA ALA A 70 -19.16 13.38 -1.53
C ALA A 70 -20.65 12.98 -1.39
N GLU A 71 -21.15 12.08 -2.23
CA GLU A 71 -22.50 11.52 -2.12
C GLU A 71 -22.71 10.78 -0.79
N GLN A 72 -21.75 9.95 -0.38
CA GLN A 72 -21.81 9.22 0.90
C GLN A 72 -21.79 10.13 2.13
N SER A 73 -21.12 11.28 2.03
CA SER A 73 -21.07 12.29 3.10
C SER A 73 -22.18 13.33 2.99
N GLU A 74 -23.14 13.15 2.08
CA GLU A 74 -24.25 14.08 1.82
C GLU A 74 -23.76 15.52 1.57
N SER A 75 -22.56 15.67 0.97
CA SER A 75 -22.00 16.96 0.64
C SER A 75 -22.61 17.55 -0.62
N GLU A 76 -22.96 18.83 -0.59
CA GLU A 76 -23.50 19.53 -1.76
C GLU A 76 -22.50 19.67 -2.91
N GLN A 77 -21.20 19.69 -2.58
CA GLN A 77 -20.11 19.88 -3.53
C GLN A 77 -18.95 18.93 -3.26
N VAL A 78 -18.38 18.40 -4.35
CA VAL A 78 -17.13 17.62 -4.30
C VAL A 78 -15.94 18.56 -4.11
N GLY A 79 -15.22 18.43 -3.03
CA GLY A 79 -14.05 19.25 -2.71
C GLY A 79 -12.76 18.45 -2.65
N ILE A 80 -11.65 19.14 -2.38
CA ILE A 80 -10.29 18.60 -2.27
C ILE A 80 -10.20 17.42 -1.27
N ASN A 81 -10.95 17.49 -0.16
CA ASN A 81 -10.92 16.42 0.85
C ASN A 81 -11.44 15.09 0.31
N HIS A 82 -12.47 15.12 -0.55
CA HIS A 82 -13.02 13.93 -1.19
C HIS A 82 -12.01 13.31 -2.16
N VAL A 83 -11.21 14.15 -2.87
CA VAL A 83 -10.12 13.65 -3.74
C VAL A 83 -9.02 12.97 -2.92
N ARG A 84 -8.66 13.51 -1.76
CA ARG A 84 -7.67 12.88 -0.87
C ARG A 84 -8.17 11.56 -0.27
N GLN A 85 -9.44 11.50 0.09
CA GLN A 85 -10.07 10.24 0.53
C GLN A 85 -10.11 9.21 -0.59
N ALA A 86 -10.44 9.64 -1.81
CA ALA A 86 -10.42 8.77 -2.99
C ALA A 86 -9.02 8.24 -3.29
N GLN A 87 -7.99 9.07 -3.16
CA GLN A 87 -6.60 8.65 -3.31
C GLN A 87 -6.24 7.56 -2.29
N ASN A 88 -6.52 7.78 -1.01
CA ASN A 88 -6.27 6.79 0.03
C ASN A 88 -7.01 5.47 -0.24
N GLN A 89 -8.28 5.55 -0.66
CA GLN A 89 -9.06 4.37 -1.00
C GLN A 89 -8.42 3.57 -2.14
N LEU A 90 -8.02 4.24 -3.23
CA LEU A 90 -7.35 3.58 -4.36
C LEU A 90 -6.03 2.92 -3.96
N GLU A 91 -5.25 3.58 -3.09
CA GLU A 91 -4.02 2.99 -2.54
C GLU A 91 -4.34 1.74 -1.69
N PHE A 92 -5.38 1.79 -0.86
CA PHE A 92 -5.82 0.66 -0.03
C PHE A 92 -6.33 -0.51 -0.89
N ASP A 93 -7.12 -0.21 -1.93
CA ASP A 93 -7.64 -1.21 -2.85
C ASP A 93 -6.53 -1.96 -3.61
N GLN A 94 -5.39 -1.33 -3.86
CA GLN A 94 -4.21 -1.96 -4.46
C GLN A 94 -3.40 -2.81 -3.46
N ILE A 95 -3.24 -2.34 -2.23
CA ILE A 95 -2.41 -3.00 -1.21
C ILE A 95 -3.16 -4.18 -0.57
N THR A 96 -4.46 -4.04 -0.34
CA THR A 96 -5.28 -5.04 0.36
C THR A 96 -5.17 -6.44 -0.24
N PRO A 97 -5.39 -6.67 -1.54
CA PRO A 97 -5.27 -8.00 -2.13
C PRO A 97 -3.86 -8.58 -2.01
N THR A 98 -2.85 -7.72 -2.10
CA THR A 98 -1.45 -8.16 -1.97
C THR A 98 -1.20 -8.73 -0.58
N ILE A 99 -1.66 -8.05 0.48
CA ILE A 99 -1.51 -8.52 1.87
C ILE A 99 -2.38 -9.74 2.16
N GLN A 100 -3.62 -9.76 1.67
CA GLN A 100 -4.52 -10.90 1.84
C GLN A 100 -3.95 -12.19 1.27
N ASN A 101 -3.30 -12.12 0.11
CA ASN A 101 -2.72 -13.27 -0.58
C ASN A 101 -1.30 -13.66 -0.11
N LEU A 102 -0.71 -12.95 0.86
CA LEU A 102 0.57 -13.36 1.44
C LEU A 102 0.43 -14.73 2.13
N PRO A 103 1.40 -15.65 1.98
CA PRO A 103 1.50 -16.83 2.81
C PRO A 103 1.60 -16.48 4.30
N LEU A 104 1.07 -17.34 5.19
CA LEU A 104 1.05 -17.12 6.65
C LEU A 104 2.41 -16.67 7.20
N GLN A 105 3.48 -17.33 6.83
CA GLN A 105 4.83 -16.99 7.30
C GLN A 105 5.29 -15.58 6.88
N GLN A 106 4.84 -15.09 5.71
CA GLN A 106 5.10 -13.69 5.31
C GLN A 106 4.21 -12.70 6.07
N LYS A 107 2.95 -13.07 6.36
CA LYS A 107 2.05 -12.27 7.24
C LYS A 107 2.65 -12.12 8.63
N LEU A 108 3.21 -13.19 9.22
CA LEU A 108 3.88 -13.14 10.53
C LEU A 108 5.13 -12.23 10.52
N VAL A 109 5.91 -12.26 9.44
CA VAL A 109 7.06 -11.34 9.26
C VAL A 109 6.59 -9.90 9.10
N LEU A 110 5.56 -9.63 8.28
CA LEU A 110 4.99 -8.29 8.12
C LEU A 110 4.40 -7.77 9.43
N PHE A 111 3.65 -8.61 10.15
CA PHE A 111 3.16 -8.33 11.50
C PHE A 111 4.29 -7.88 12.42
N SER A 112 5.42 -8.60 12.39
CA SER A 112 6.58 -8.29 13.23
C SER A 112 7.18 -6.92 12.92
N VAL A 113 7.24 -6.54 11.64
CA VAL A 113 7.69 -5.20 11.23
C VAL A 113 6.72 -4.13 11.78
N ILE A 114 5.43 -4.29 11.53
CA ILE A 114 4.39 -3.32 11.96
C ILE A 114 4.37 -3.17 13.47
N ILE A 115 4.52 -4.26 14.23
CA ILE A 115 4.52 -4.23 15.68
C ILE A 115 5.73 -3.49 16.23
N ASN A 116 6.91 -3.73 15.68
CA ASN A 116 8.11 -3.02 16.07
C ASN A 116 7.98 -1.51 15.80
N GLU A 117 7.39 -1.10 14.66
CA GLU A 117 7.10 0.31 14.37
C GLU A 117 6.08 0.91 15.35
N LYS A 118 4.99 0.20 15.64
CA LYS A 118 3.99 0.63 16.65
C LYS A 118 4.59 0.75 18.06
N ASN A 119 5.67 0.03 18.35
CA ASN A 119 6.43 0.16 19.60
C ASN A 119 7.50 1.28 19.54
N GLY A 120 7.49 2.10 18.49
CA GLY A 120 8.36 3.27 18.35
C GLY A 120 9.73 2.97 17.74
N LEU A 121 9.98 1.74 17.27
CA LEU A 121 11.22 1.41 16.55
C LEU A 121 11.16 1.93 15.12
N SER A 122 12.27 2.48 14.66
CA SER A 122 12.49 2.86 13.27
C SER A 122 13.79 2.23 12.75
N ASN A 123 13.87 1.99 11.45
CA ASN A 123 15.04 1.33 10.86
C ASN A 123 15.35 -0.02 11.53
N ILE A 124 14.33 -0.85 11.66
CA ILE A 124 14.33 -2.11 12.39
C ILE A 124 15.36 -3.05 11.76
N SER A 125 16.18 -3.68 12.59
CA SER A 125 17.15 -4.68 12.13
C SER A 125 16.48 -6.04 11.88
N THR A 126 17.11 -6.89 11.05
CA THR A 126 16.63 -8.26 10.83
C THR A 126 16.52 -9.06 12.12
N GLY A 127 17.40 -8.80 13.12
CA GLY A 127 17.36 -9.47 14.42
C GLY A 127 16.15 -9.09 15.25
N GLU A 128 15.77 -7.79 15.27
CA GLU A 128 14.57 -7.30 15.96
C GLU A 128 13.30 -7.86 15.31
N VAL A 129 13.25 -7.87 13.97
CA VAL A 129 12.13 -8.52 13.26
C VAL A 129 12.05 -10.00 13.61
N TYR A 130 13.20 -10.70 13.67
CA TYR A 130 13.25 -12.12 13.96
C TYR A 130 12.75 -12.43 15.38
N GLY A 131 13.16 -11.66 16.37
CA GLY A 131 12.72 -11.86 17.76
C GLY A 131 11.19 -11.69 17.90
N THR A 132 10.60 -10.65 17.27
CA THR A 132 9.15 -10.46 17.28
C THR A 132 8.43 -11.54 16.47
N TYR A 133 9.04 -12.02 15.38
CA TYR A 133 8.51 -13.10 14.56
C TYR A 133 8.45 -14.44 15.32
N GLU A 134 9.48 -14.78 16.12
CA GLU A 134 9.43 -15.99 16.96
C GLU A 134 8.25 -15.97 17.93
N MET A 135 8.02 -14.84 18.60
CA MET A 135 6.84 -14.66 19.47
C MET A 135 5.51 -14.75 18.69
N ALA A 136 5.47 -14.19 17.49
CA ALA A 136 4.28 -14.27 16.63
C ALA A 136 3.98 -15.71 16.19
N CYS A 137 5.02 -16.50 15.88
CA CYS A 137 4.89 -17.92 15.57
C CYS A 137 4.37 -18.72 16.77
N GLU A 138 4.88 -18.45 17.97
CA GLU A 138 4.41 -19.11 19.21
C GLU A 138 2.92 -18.84 19.44
N ASN A 139 2.47 -17.59 19.28
CA ASN A 139 1.06 -17.22 19.40
C ASN A 139 0.19 -17.85 18.30
N ALA A 140 0.74 -18.09 17.11
CA ALA A 140 0.06 -18.75 16.01
C ALA A 140 0.06 -20.29 16.11
N GLY A 141 0.76 -20.87 17.08
CA GLY A 141 0.98 -22.33 17.14
C GLY A 141 1.88 -22.86 16.03
N GLU A 142 2.67 -21.98 15.39
CA GLU A 142 3.52 -22.30 14.26
C GLU A 142 5.00 -22.46 14.68
N LYS A 143 5.74 -23.30 13.94
CA LYS A 143 7.18 -23.42 14.16
C LYS A 143 7.92 -22.28 13.45
N PRO A 144 8.77 -21.51 14.16
CA PRO A 144 9.54 -20.45 13.53
C PRO A 144 10.54 -21.01 12.51
N LEU A 145 10.62 -20.34 11.38
CA LEU A 145 11.60 -20.62 10.35
C LEU A 145 12.98 -20.09 10.76
N THR A 146 14.03 -20.58 10.13
CA THR A 146 15.40 -20.09 10.39
C THR A 146 15.56 -18.61 10.01
N SER A 147 16.44 -17.89 10.68
CA SER A 147 16.74 -16.47 10.40
C SER A 147 17.12 -16.22 8.93
N ARG A 148 17.83 -17.19 8.30
CA ARG A 148 18.12 -17.13 6.86
C ARG A 148 16.84 -17.13 6.00
N ARG A 149 15.86 -17.98 6.35
CA ARG A 149 14.59 -18.05 5.62
C ARG A 149 13.76 -16.78 5.84
N VAL A 150 13.69 -16.28 7.07
CA VAL A 150 13.04 -15.01 7.39
C VAL A 150 13.67 -13.85 6.62
N SER A 151 14.99 -13.80 6.47
CA SER A 151 15.68 -12.81 5.63
C SER A 151 15.25 -12.89 4.16
N SER A 152 14.93 -14.09 3.64
CA SER A 152 14.38 -14.26 2.28
C SER A 152 12.92 -13.78 2.19
N LEU A 153 12.11 -14.01 3.24
CA LEU A 153 10.73 -13.49 3.30
C LEU A 153 10.70 -11.96 3.36
N ILE A 154 11.59 -11.33 4.14
CA ILE A 154 11.81 -9.88 4.18
C ILE A 154 12.15 -9.36 2.78
N GLN A 155 13.00 -10.05 2.03
CA GLN A 155 13.32 -9.66 0.65
C GLN A 155 12.11 -9.78 -0.28
N GLY A 156 11.27 -10.80 -0.11
CA GLY A 156 10.03 -10.94 -0.87
C GLY A 156 9.05 -9.79 -0.59
N LEU A 157 8.90 -9.37 0.67
CA LEU A 157 8.07 -8.22 1.06
C LEU A 157 8.63 -6.88 0.52
N ASP A 158 9.97 -6.73 0.48
CA ASP A 158 10.66 -5.58 -0.11
C ASP A 158 10.43 -5.51 -1.63
N MET A 159 10.52 -6.63 -2.32
CA MET A 159 10.22 -6.72 -3.76
C MET A 159 8.74 -6.45 -4.08
N ALA A 160 7.84 -6.79 -3.17
CA ALA A 160 6.41 -6.49 -3.30
C ALA A 160 6.07 -5.02 -2.95
N GLY A 161 7.05 -4.21 -2.52
CA GLY A 161 6.85 -2.81 -2.16
C GLY A 161 6.09 -2.59 -0.84
N ILE A 162 5.86 -3.64 -0.04
CA ILE A 162 5.14 -3.56 1.25
C ILE A 162 6.03 -2.99 2.35
N ILE A 163 7.32 -3.30 2.29
CA ILE A 163 8.36 -2.78 3.18
C ILE A 163 9.56 -2.30 2.38
N THR A 164 10.44 -1.51 3.02
CA THR A 164 11.80 -1.28 2.53
C THR A 164 12.81 -2.04 3.38
N ALA A 165 13.81 -2.68 2.76
CA ALA A 165 14.85 -3.42 3.46
C ALA A 165 16.25 -3.06 2.94
N LYS A 166 16.74 -1.85 3.28
CA LYS A 166 18.04 -1.32 2.83
C LYS A 166 19.19 -1.97 3.56
N LYS A 167 20.17 -2.53 2.82
CA LYS A 167 21.40 -3.09 3.38
C LYS A 167 22.23 -1.98 4.04
N THR A 168 22.71 -2.25 5.25
CA THR A 168 23.60 -1.33 5.99
C THR A 168 24.77 -2.15 6.53
N SER A 169 26.00 -1.65 6.31
CA SER A 169 27.20 -2.25 6.89
C SER A 169 27.34 -1.81 8.36
N ARG A 170 27.56 -2.76 9.26
CA ARG A 170 27.90 -2.52 10.66
C ARG A 170 29.41 -2.66 10.91
N GLY A 171 30.25 -2.44 9.90
CA GLY A 171 31.69 -2.60 9.98
C GLY A 171 32.08 -4.05 10.34
N ARG A 172 32.84 -4.25 11.43
CA ARG A 172 33.28 -5.58 11.90
C ARG A 172 32.15 -6.53 12.32
N HIS A 173 30.93 -6.02 12.53
CA HIS A 173 29.76 -6.80 12.96
C HIS A 173 28.89 -7.29 11.79
N GLY A 174 29.39 -7.21 10.55
CA GLY A 174 28.74 -7.74 9.37
C GLY A 174 27.69 -6.82 8.73
N MET A 175 26.89 -7.40 7.83
CA MET A 175 25.84 -6.72 7.10
C MET A 175 24.49 -6.88 7.84
N SER A 176 23.76 -5.79 8.04
CA SER A 176 22.39 -5.78 8.54
C SER A 176 21.48 -5.10 7.54
N LYS A 177 20.15 -5.25 7.70
CA LYS A 177 19.16 -4.49 6.94
C LYS A 177 18.52 -3.47 7.88
N ARG A 178 18.12 -2.33 7.33
CA ARG A 178 17.19 -1.38 7.96
C ARG A 178 15.85 -1.55 7.29
N ILE A 179 14.86 -1.94 8.07
CA ILE A 179 13.55 -2.34 7.61
C ILE A 179 12.53 -1.33 8.13
N ASN A 180 11.66 -0.85 7.23
CA ASN A 180 10.53 0.00 7.57
C ASN A 180 9.34 -0.41 6.69
N SER A 181 8.11 -0.21 7.17
CA SER A 181 6.94 -0.41 6.33
C SER A 181 6.80 0.71 5.29
N CYS A 182 6.20 0.39 4.15
CA CYS A 182 5.82 1.34 3.11
C CYS A 182 4.31 1.59 3.09
N LEU A 183 3.61 1.05 4.09
CA LEU A 183 2.15 1.14 4.15
C LEU A 183 1.72 2.56 4.50
N PRO A 184 0.63 3.07 3.89
CA PRO A 184 0.07 4.36 4.27
C PRO A 184 -0.29 4.39 5.76
N PRO A 185 -0.09 5.53 6.48
CA PRO A 185 -0.35 5.61 7.92
C PRO A 185 -1.78 5.26 8.36
N ALA A 186 -2.75 5.52 7.49
CA ALA A 186 -4.16 5.23 7.73
C ALA A 186 -4.56 3.79 7.36
N PHE A 187 -3.65 2.99 6.78
CA PHE A 187 -3.93 1.63 6.35
C PHE A 187 -3.78 0.64 7.50
N ASP A 188 -4.87 -0.03 7.87
CA ASP A 188 -4.83 -1.06 8.92
C ASP A 188 -4.50 -2.45 8.35
N ALA A 189 -3.20 -2.69 8.17
CA ALA A 189 -2.71 -3.98 7.70
C ALA A 189 -3.02 -5.13 8.68
N LEU A 190 -3.14 -4.87 9.99
CA LEU A 190 -3.48 -5.89 10.97
C LEU A 190 -4.90 -6.38 10.76
N GLN A 191 -5.84 -5.47 10.54
CA GLN A 191 -7.23 -5.81 10.22
C GLN A 191 -7.33 -6.62 8.91
N VAL A 192 -6.57 -6.21 7.88
CA VAL A 192 -6.54 -6.93 6.59
C VAL A 192 -5.99 -8.35 6.75
N MET A 193 -4.89 -8.52 7.50
CA MET A 193 -4.33 -9.86 7.76
C MET A 193 -5.26 -10.74 8.59
N SER A 194 -5.91 -10.17 9.59
CA SER A 194 -6.88 -10.83 10.47
C SER A 194 -8.11 -11.32 9.71
N SER A 195 -8.63 -10.51 8.79
CA SER A 195 -9.79 -10.89 7.96
C SER A 195 -9.46 -11.99 6.93
N ALA A 196 -8.20 -12.05 6.49
CA ALA A 196 -7.76 -13.04 5.50
C ALA A 196 -7.33 -14.37 6.11
N GLU A 197 -6.88 -14.37 7.38
CA GLU A 197 -6.28 -15.54 8.04
C GLU A 197 -6.71 -15.57 9.52
N PRO A 198 -7.62 -16.46 9.93
CA PRO A 198 -8.15 -16.51 11.30
C PRO A 198 -7.07 -16.63 12.39
N VAL A 199 -5.98 -17.35 12.13
CA VAL A 199 -4.83 -17.50 13.06
C VAL A 199 -4.20 -16.14 13.39
N MET A 200 -4.28 -15.15 12.49
CA MET A 200 -3.75 -13.81 12.75
C MET A 200 -4.52 -13.09 13.87
N ASN A 201 -5.78 -13.43 14.15
CA ASN A 201 -6.50 -12.88 15.30
C ASN A 201 -5.83 -13.30 16.62
N GLU A 202 -5.44 -14.57 16.75
CA GLU A 202 -4.75 -15.09 17.93
C GLU A 202 -3.40 -14.40 18.13
N VAL A 203 -2.67 -14.17 17.03
CA VAL A 203 -1.38 -13.46 17.05
C VAL A 203 -1.56 -12.01 17.52
N ILE A 204 -2.58 -11.32 17.00
CA ILE A 204 -2.86 -9.92 17.34
C ILE A 204 -3.34 -9.80 18.78
N GLU A 205 -4.25 -10.67 19.23
CA GLU A 205 -4.77 -10.68 20.61
C GLU A 205 -3.70 -11.11 21.64
N GLY A 206 -2.85 -12.07 21.29
CA GLY A 206 -1.74 -12.51 22.12
C GLY A 206 -0.79 -11.37 22.50
N ARG A 207 -0.60 -10.38 21.63
CA ARG A 207 0.14 -9.15 21.91
C ARG A 207 -0.46 -8.35 23.06
N TYR A 208 -1.79 -8.16 23.10
CA TYR A 208 -2.45 -7.38 24.15
C TYR A 208 -2.33 -8.03 25.52
N ARG A 209 -2.25 -9.37 25.59
CA ARG A 209 -2.05 -10.09 26.85
C ARG A 209 -0.63 -9.90 27.41
N LEU A 210 0.37 -9.72 26.54
CA LEU A 210 1.76 -9.46 26.97
C LEU A 210 1.98 -8.02 27.42
N GLN A 211 1.34 -7.02 26.81
CA GLN A 211 1.43 -5.62 27.22
C GLN A 211 0.74 -5.34 28.56
N ASN A 212 -0.28 -6.11 28.92
CA ASN A 212 -0.99 -5.98 30.20
C ASN A 212 -0.32 -6.75 31.35
N ARG A 213 0.81 -7.42 31.13
CA ARG A 213 1.59 -8.13 32.16
C ARG A 213 2.86 -7.41 32.59
N LEU A 214 3.13 -6.25 32.03
CA LEU A 214 4.21 -5.33 32.43
C LEU A 214 3.62 -4.10 33.11
#